data_0ff2b1a81daf746dedfbb5615094a006
#
_entry.id   0ff2b1a81daf746dedfbb5615094a006
#
_cell.length_a   1.000
_cell.length_b   1.000
_cell.length_c   1.000
_cell.angle_alpha   90.00
_cell.angle_beta   90.00
_cell.angle_gamma   90.00
#
_symmetry.space_group_name_H-M   'P 1'
#
loop_
_entity.id
_entity.type
_entity.pdbx_description
1 polymer ?
#
loop_
_entity_poly.entity_id
_entity_poly.type
_entity_poly.pdbx_seq_one_letter_code
_entity_poly.pdbx_strand_id
1 'polypeptide(L)'
;MMAFGISIAFLFTFSFLPSAIAIIGYIKTKDYLSLHRITSGLLSFSKNYSTLINLSFALIFTVFLYGASKLEVENRFIDYFAKDTEIHKGMLEIDLNLGGTAPLDIIINQPKSVEVTNFIDDDIFDDDLFEDDNSNASGYWWNVYSLNQLEDIHDYLESLPEIGKVLSVASGIKLARDINDGEDLNDLELALLRSVLPEDIRETLLYAYINEDDSVVRISARVNESSKNLNRKDLLDKIDYDLQNKFNLEKGDYEITGLAVLYNNMLQSLFKSQIGSLLIVFSVIALMLLLIFRSLKIVLIGLIPNIFVAFSVLGLLGLFGLPLDIMTITVAAISVGMAVDNTIHYIYRYKKEIKATNSIDLALTNAHTTTGRAIFYTAATIAAGFSILAFSNFFPTKLFGIFTAIAMVVAFKVSLTLLPNLLVKFKVFQ
;
A
#
# COMPACT_ATOMS: atom_id res chain seq x y z
N MET A 1 10.46 -11.06 13.32
CA MET A 1 11.07 -12.04 12.39
C MET A 1 12.31 -11.48 11.68
N MET A 2 12.25 -10.34 10.94
CA MET A 2 13.42 -9.79 10.22
C MET A 2 14.62 -9.46 11.14
N ALA A 3 14.40 -8.80 12.28
CA ALA A 3 15.49 -8.47 13.22
C ALA A 3 16.21 -9.73 13.74
N PHE A 4 15.47 -10.79 14.00
CA PHE A 4 16.03 -12.07 14.42
C PHE A 4 16.87 -12.72 13.32
N GLY A 5 16.39 -12.70 12.08
CA GLY A 5 17.15 -13.19 10.92
C GLY A 5 18.48 -12.43 10.71
N ILE A 6 18.44 -11.08 10.84
CA ILE A 6 19.63 -10.24 10.73
C ILE A 6 20.63 -10.57 11.87
N SER A 7 20.16 -10.77 13.10
CA SER A 7 21.01 -11.13 14.24
C SER A 7 21.68 -12.49 14.04
N ILE A 8 20.95 -13.47 13.51
CA ILE A 8 21.53 -14.79 13.16
C ILE A 8 22.57 -14.65 12.05
N ALA A 9 22.24 -13.91 10.97
CA ALA A 9 23.18 -13.67 9.89
C ALA A 9 24.46 -12.99 10.35
N PHE A 10 24.36 -12.03 11.27
CA PHE A 10 25.50 -11.38 11.91
C PHE A 10 26.38 -12.38 12.66
N LEU A 11 25.79 -13.16 13.57
CA LEU A 11 26.53 -14.18 14.32
C LEU A 11 27.18 -15.22 13.41
N PHE A 12 26.46 -15.65 12.37
CA PHE A 12 26.97 -16.62 11.42
C PHE A 12 28.14 -16.07 10.60
N THR A 13 28.07 -14.81 10.17
CA THR A 13 29.14 -14.15 9.42
C THR A 13 30.40 -14.02 10.27
N PHE A 14 30.30 -13.68 11.54
CA PHE A 14 31.47 -13.55 12.42
C PHE A 14 32.08 -14.87 12.87
N SER A 15 31.30 -15.95 12.93
CA SER A 15 31.79 -17.27 13.35
C SER A 15 32.20 -18.14 12.17
N PHE A 16 31.35 -18.25 11.15
CA PHE A 16 31.54 -19.16 10.03
C PHE A 16 32.54 -18.64 8.99
N LEU A 17 32.43 -17.36 8.59
CA LEU A 17 33.24 -16.79 7.52
C LEU A 17 34.74 -16.79 7.83
N PRO A 18 35.24 -16.39 9.01
CA PRO A 18 36.66 -16.48 9.36
C PRO A 18 37.13 -17.92 9.40
N SER A 19 36.32 -18.85 9.92
CA SER A 19 36.68 -20.28 9.95
C SER A 19 36.79 -20.88 8.54
N ALA A 20 35.83 -20.54 7.66
CA ALA A 20 35.86 -20.97 6.27
C ALA A 20 37.10 -20.44 5.52
N ILE A 21 37.43 -19.15 5.71
CA ILE A 21 38.64 -18.55 5.11
C ILE A 21 39.93 -19.23 5.63
N ALA A 22 39.96 -19.55 6.93
CA ALA A 22 41.12 -20.24 7.51
C ALA A 22 41.32 -21.67 6.95
N ILE A 23 40.20 -22.38 6.64
CA ILE A 23 40.25 -23.72 6.04
C ILE A 23 40.66 -23.69 4.56
N ILE A 24 40.10 -22.73 3.80
CA ILE A 24 40.33 -22.61 2.35
C ILE A 24 41.74 -22.08 2.05
N GLY A 25 42.36 -21.36 2.99
CA GLY A 25 43.68 -20.77 2.82
C GLY A 25 43.73 -19.57 1.88
N TYR A 26 44.93 -19.18 1.48
CA TYR A 26 45.12 -17.97 0.66
C TYR A 26 44.70 -18.21 -0.79
N ILE A 27 43.58 -17.56 -1.19
CA ILE A 27 43.17 -17.49 -2.58
C ILE A 27 43.79 -16.27 -3.22
N LYS A 28 44.66 -16.47 -4.22
CA LYS A 28 45.25 -15.38 -5.00
C LYS A 28 44.15 -14.72 -5.85
N THR A 29 43.59 -13.61 -5.38
CA THR A 29 42.62 -12.85 -6.14
C THR A 29 43.30 -12.11 -7.29
N LYS A 30 42.81 -12.25 -8.51
CA LYS A 30 43.25 -11.41 -9.63
C LYS A 30 42.66 -10.01 -9.42
N ASP A 31 43.53 -9.03 -9.26
CA ASP A 31 43.10 -7.63 -9.31
C ASP A 31 42.58 -7.32 -10.72
N TYR A 32 41.25 -7.15 -10.86
CA TYR A 32 40.68 -6.72 -12.12
C TYR A 32 41.00 -5.23 -12.32
N LEU A 33 42.02 -4.97 -13.14
CA LEU A 33 42.45 -3.60 -13.54
C LEU A 33 41.31 -2.73 -14.06
N SER A 34 40.24 -3.33 -14.57
CA SER A 34 39.06 -2.64 -15.05
C SER A 34 38.28 -1.88 -13.95
N LEU A 35 38.21 -2.44 -12.73
CA LEU A 35 37.47 -1.80 -11.62
C LEU A 35 38.21 -0.57 -11.07
N HIS A 36 39.54 -0.63 -11.02
CA HIS A 36 40.35 0.54 -10.65
C HIS A 36 40.09 1.69 -11.63
N ARG A 37 39.94 1.40 -12.93
CA ARG A 37 39.63 2.41 -13.95
C ARG A 37 38.24 3.01 -13.77
N ILE A 38 37.22 2.21 -13.40
CA ILE A 38 35.86 2.70 -13.17
C ILE A 38 35.82 3.64 -11.97
N THR A 39 36.35 3.22 -10.82
CA THR A 39 36.32 4.05 -9.60
C THR A 39 37.19 5.31 -9.71
N SER A 40 38.39 5.20 -10.31
CA SER A 40 39.25 6.36 -10.56
C SER A 40 38.67 7.28 -11.64
N GLY A 41 38.02 6.75 -12.67
CA GLY A 41 37.30 7.53 -13.67
C GLY A 41 36.15 8.33 -13.08
N LEU A 42 35.37 7.72 -12.19
CA LEU A 42 34.30 8.43 -11.43
C LEU A 42 34.87 9.54 -10.57
N LEU A 43 36.01 9.34 -9.93
CA LEU A 43 36.68 10.36 -9.14
C LEU A 43 37.14 11.54 -10.01
N SER A 44 37.81 11.24 -11.13
CA SER A 44 38.27 12.27 -12.06
C SER A 44 37.11 13.08 -12.64
N PHE A 45 36.04 12.40 -13.01
CA PHE A 45 34.80 13.05 -13.45
C PHE A 45 34.18 13.91 -12.35
N SER A 46 34.12 13.40 -11.11
CA SER A 46 33.59 14.13 -9.97
C SER A 46 34.39 15.38 -9.62
N LYS A 47 35.71 15.32 -9.71
CA LYS A 47 36.58 16.47 -9.47
C LYS A 47 36.50 17.52 -10.59
N ASN A 48 36.57 17.11 -11.85
CA ASN A 48 36.63 18.03 -12.99
C ASN A 48 35.29 18.77 -13.21
N TYR A 49 34.15 18.12 -12.85
CA TYR A 49 32.81 18.66 -13.10
C TYR A 49 31.98 18.80 -11.81
N SER A 50 32.63 19.07 -10.69
CA SER A 50 32.00 19.10 -9.36
C SER A 50 30.74 19.99 -9.29
N THR A 51 30.81 21.21 -9.87
CA THR A 51 29.65 22.12 -9.87
C THR A 51 28.52 21.60 -10.75
N LEU A 52 28.85 21.08 -11.94
CA LEU A 52 27.88 20.53 -12.87
C LEU A 52 27.19 19.30 -12.26
N ILE A 53 27.94 18.43 -11.60
CA ILE A 53 27.42 17.24 -10.92
C ILE A 53 26.47 17.64 -9.80
N ASN A 54 26.85 18.56 -8.92
CA ASN A 54 25.99 19.01 -7.84
C ASN A 54 24.68 19.64 -8.38
N LEU A 55 24.77 20.41 -9.47
CA LEU A 55 23.60 21.01 -10.11
C LEU A 55 22.71 19.95 -10.77
N SER A 56 23.31 18.97 -11.45
CA SER A 56 22.58 17.83 -12.06
C SER A 56 21.84 17.02 -11.00
N PHE A 57 22.48 16.69 -9.88
CA PHE A 57 21.82 15.98 -8.80
C PHE A 57 20.69 16.80 -8.16
N ALA A 58 20.88 18.12 -8.01
CA ALA A 58 19.81 18.99 -7.53
C ALA A 58 18.62 19.01 -8.49
N LEU A 59 18.86 19.11 -9.80
CA LEU A 59 17.81 19.07 -10.82
C LEU A 59 17.07 17.71 -10.83
N ILE A 60 17.82 16.62 -10.83
CA ILE A 60 17.26 15.26 -10.79
C ILE A 60 16.44 15.07 -9.51
N PHE A 61 16.91 15.58 -8.38
CA PHE A 61 16.18 15.52 -7.12
C PHE A 61 14.85 16.28 -7.18
N THR A 62 14.82 17.45 -7.83
CA THR A 62 13.57 18.21 -8.06
C THR A 62 12.59 17.41 -8.93
N VAL A 63 13.08 16.70 -9.95
CA VAL A 63 12.26 15.81 -10.79
C VAL A 63 11.71 14.66 -9.97
N PHE A 64 12.50 14.06 -9.08
CA PHE A 64 12.03 12.99 -8.19
C PHE A 64 11.01 13.49 -7.16
N LEU A 65 11.18 14.70 -6.62
CA LEU A 65 10.17 15.34 -5.76
C LEU A 65 8.86 15.55 -6.50
N TYR A 66 8.91 16.03 -7.73
CA TYR A 66 7.73 16.17 -8.58
C TYR A 66 7.08 14.81 -8.88
N GLY A 67 7.87 13.78 -9.18
CA GLY A 67 7.34 12.41 -9.34
C GLY A 67 6.69 11.90 -8.06
N ALA A 68 7.33 12.08 -6.91
CA ALA A 68 6.80 11.63 -5.63
C ALA A 68 5.47 12.33 -5.25
N SER A 69 5.25 13.57 -5.70
CA SER A 69 3.97 14.26 -5.49
C SER A 69 2.81 13.73 -6.33
N LYS A 70 3.11 12.93 -7.35
CA LYS A 70 2.12 12.26 -8.22
C LYS A 70 1.79 10.83 -7.81
N LEU A 71 2.33 10.36 -6.68
CA LEU A 71 2.07 9.02 -6.20
C LEU A 71 0.61 8.86 -5.79
N GLU A 72 -0.04 7.85 -6.34
CA GLU A 72 -1.38 7.44 -5.99
C GLU A 72 -1.33 6.18 -5.13
N VAL A 73 -2.11 6.19 -4.05
CA VAL A 73 -2.25 5.05 -3.13
C VAL A 73 -3.49 4.27 -3.54
N GLU A 74 -3.47 3.75 -4.73
CA GLU A 74 -4.55 2.93 -5.27
C GLU A 74 -3.94 1.75 -6.00
N ASN A 75 -4.44 0.55 -5.71
CA ASN A 75 -3.95 -0.65 -6.36
C ASN A 75 -5.09 -1.63 -6.60
N ARG A 76 -5.14 -2.19 -7.78
CA ARG A 76 -6.12 -3.18 -8.18
C ARG A 76 -5.50 -4.57 -8.05
N PHE A 77 -6.16 -5.45 -7.35
CA PHE A 77 -5.65 -6.82 -7.15
C PHE A 77 -5.47 -7.57 -8.48
N ILE A 78 -6.33 -7.29 -9.46
CA ILE A 78 -6.25 -7.85 -10.82
C ILE A 78 -4.89 -7.52 -11.47
N ASP A 79 -4.39 -6.30 -11.28
CA ASP A 79 -3.13 -5.82 -11.89
C ASP A 79 -1.87 -6.42 -11.25
N TYR A 80 -2.00 -7.24 -10.19
CA TYR A 80 -0.88 -7.96 -9.60
C TYR A 80 -0.38 -9.12 -10.46
N PHE A 81 -1.21 -9.61 -11.37
CA PHE A 81 -0.90 -10.73 -12.23
C PHE A 81 -0.63 -10.28 -13.66
N ALA A 82 0.33 -10.94 -14.33
CA ALA A 82 0.60 -10.65 -15.73
C ALA A 82 -0.62 -10.94 -16.60
N LYS A 83 -0.88 -10.08 -17.59
CA LYS A 83 -2.10 -10.08 -18.41
C LYS A 83 -2.34 -11.37 -19.20
N ASP A 84 -1.30 -12.15 -19.43
CA ASP A 84 -1.33 -13.44 -20.13
C ASP A 84 -1.71 -14.62 -19.24
N THR A 85 -1.67 -14.43 -17.91
CA THR A 85 -1.99 -15.49 -16.94
C THR A 85 -3.49 -15.81 -16.91
N GLU A 86 -3.82 -17.08 -16.63
CA GLU A 86 -5.20 -17.52 -16.45
C GLU A 86 -5.89 -16.81 -15.28
N ILE A 87 -5.15 -16.54 -14.20
CA ILE A 87 -5.66 -15.82 -13.03
C ILE A 87 -6.13 -14.41 -13.43
N HIS A 88 -5.29 -13.64 -14.15
CA HIS A 88 -5.68 -12.30 -14.59
C HIS A 88 -6.90 -12.32 -15.50
N LYS A 89 -6.95 -13.24 -16.47
CA LYS A 89 -8.09 -13.39 -17.38
C LYS A 89 -9.35 -13.81 -16.66
N GLY A 90 -9.26 -14.79 -15.75
CA GLY A 90 -10.40 -15.24 -14.97
C GLY A 90 -10.94 -14.17 -14.04
N MET A 91 -10.08 -13.41 -13.34
CA MET A 91 -10.50 -12.29 -12.50
C MET A 91 -11.16 -11.18 -13.31
N LEU A 92 -10.58 -10.84 -14.48
CA LEU A 92 -11.14 -9.82 -15.37
C LEU A 92 -12.52 -10.24 -15.91
N GLU A 93 -12.70 -11.52 -16.26
CA GLU A 93 -13.98 -12.06 -16.70
C GLU A 93 -15.05 -11.97 -15.61
N ILE A 94 -14.69 -12.31 -14.38
CA ILE A 94 -15.58 -12.18 -13.21
C ILE A 94 -15.92 -10.70 -12.98
N ASP A 95 -14.94 -9.82 -13.05
CA ASP A 95 -15.10 -8.40 -12.79
C ASP A 95 -16.05 -7.73 -13.81
N LEU A 96 -15.88 -8.05 -15.08
CA LEU A 96 -16.66 -7.45 -16.18
C LEU A 96 -18.05 -8.07 -16.35
N ASN A 97 -18.18 -9.40 -16.18
CA ASN A 97 -19.40 -10.13 -16.54
C ASN A 97 -20.21 -10.61 -15.35
N LEU A 98 -19.62 -10.69 -14.15
CA LEU A 98 -20.31 -11.12 -12.92
C LEU A 98 -20.49 -9.98 -11.89
N GLY A 99 -20.27 -8.74 -12.33
CA GLY A 99 -20.60 -7.55 -11.55
C GLY A 99 -19.60 -7.17 -10.47
N GLY A 100 -18.29 -7.39 -10.72
CA GLY A 100 -17.24 -6.94 -9.83
C GLY A 100 -16.61 -8.05 -9.00
N THR A 101 -15.38 -7.80 -8.53
CA THR A 101 -14.57 -8.76 -7.75
C THR A 101 -14.42 -8.42 -6.29
N ALA A 102 -14.56 -7.17 -5.86
CA ALA A 102 -14.37 -6.76 -4.48
C ALA A 102 -15.70 -6.54 -3.75
N PRO A 103 -16.06 -7.39 -2.75
CA PRO A 103 -17.27 -7.21 -1.96
C PRO A 103 -17.24 -5.91 -1.14
N LEU A 104 -18.35 -5.19 -1.19
CA LEU A 104 -18.68 -4.01 -0.40
C LEU A 104 -20.04 -4.22 0.22
N ASP A 105 -20.14 -4.22 1.53
CA ASP A 105 -21.38 -4.42 2.24
C ASP A 105 -21.77 -3.16 3.00
N ILE A 106 -23.03 -2.77 2.92
CA ILE A 106 -23.63 -1.72 3.73
C ILE A 106 -24.62 -2.41 4.65
N ILE A 107 -24.36 -2.32 5.93
CA ILE A 107 -25.21 -2.85 6.99
C ILE A 107 -26.00 -1.69 7.55
N ILE A 108 -27.32 -1.80 7.59
CA ILE A 108 -28.21 -0.75 8.10
C ILE A 108 -28.98 -1.34 9.27
N ASN A 109 -28.85 -0.68 10.41
CA ASN A 109 -29.58 -1.03 11.63
C ASN A 109 -30.94 -0.34 11.66
N GLN A 110 -31.89 -0.94 12.34
CA GLN A 110 -33.15 -0.29 12.65
C GLN A 110 -32.86 1.01 13.45
N PRO A 111 -33.45 2.17 13.09
CA PRO A 111 -33.28 3.41 13.83
C PRO A 111 -33.73 3.26 15.29
N LYS A 112 -32.88 3.68 16.22
CA LYS A 112 -33.15 3.57 17.67
C LYS A 112 -34.32 4.42 18.18
N SER A 113 -34.84 5.35 17.38
CA SER A 113 -35.91 6.31 17.73
C SER A 113 -37.31 5.81 17.39
N VAL A 114 -37.44 4.66 16.75
CA VAL A 114 -38.77 4.09 16.48
C VAL A 114 -39.13 3.20 17.68
N GLU A 115 -39.57 3.83 18.78
CA GLU A 115 -40.53 3.15 19.64
C GLU A 115 -41.72 2.84 18.75
N VAL A 116 -41.96 1.57 18.49
CA VAL A 116 -43.19 1.12 17.81
C VAL A 116 -44.32 1.55 18.68
N THR A 117 -44.89 2.73 18.40
CA THR A 117 -46.21 3.06 18.89
C THR A 117 -47.13 2.05 18.25
N ASN A 118 -47.56 1.07 19.04
CA ASN A 118 -48.62 0.15 18.69
C ASN A 118 -49.86 0.99 18.30
N PHE A 119 -50.05 1.27 17.01
CA PHE A 119 -51.26 1.82 16.44
C PHE A 119 -52.30 0.71 16.27
N ILE A 120 -52.44 -0.11 17.27
CA ILE A 120 -53.60 -1.00 17.40
C ILE A 120 -54.37 -0.42 18.58
N ASP A 121 -55.48 0.31 18.27
CA ASP A 121 -56.48 0.61 19.25
C ASP A 121 -56.94 -0.68 19.90
N ASP A 122 -56.80 -0.79 21.22
CA ASP A 122 -57.04 -1.99 22.06
C ASP A 122 -58.51 -2.44 22.12
N ASP A 123 -59.39 -1.93 21.25
CA ASP A 123 -60.84 -2.10 21.43
C ASP A 123 -61.56 -2.97 20.37
N ILE A 124 -60.88 -3.68 19.42
CA ILE A 124 -61.64 -4.29 18.31
C ILE A 124 -61.36 -5.83 18.12
N PHE A 125 -60.41 -6.47 18.75
CA PHE A 125 -60.23 -7.90 18.57
C PHE A 125 -60.10 -8.66 19.90
N ASP A 126 -61.01 -9.61 20.07
CA ASP A 126 -61.16 -10.56 21.16
C ASP A 126 -59.88 -11.38 21.35
N ASP A 127 -59.49 -11.63 22.60
CA ASP A 127 -58.18 -11.94 23.19
C ASP A 127 -57.63 -13.38 22.97
N ASP A 128 -58.22 -14.21 22.09
CA ASP A 128 -57.94 -15.67 22.13
C ASP A 128 -57.29 -16.30 20.88
N LEU A 129 -56.80 -15.50 19.93
CA LEU A 129 -56.24 -16.08 18.68
C LEU A 129 -54.74 -15.85 18.44
N PHE A 130 -54.05 -15.06 19.25
CA PHE A 130 -52.61 -14.75 19.08
C PHE A 130 -51.82 -14.80 20.41
N GLU A 131 -52.01 -15.83 21.22
CA GLU A 131 -51.02 -16.19 22.24
C GLU A 131 -49.88 -16.96 21.54
N ASP A 132 -48.90 -16.23 21.01
CA ASP A 132 -47.57 -16.79 20.86
C ASP A 132 -46.53 -15.77 21.37
N ASP A 133 -45.81 -16.25 22.36
CA ASP A 133 -44.84 -15.53 23.19
C ASP A 133 -43.75 -14.82 22.38
N ASN A 134 -43.40 -13.61 22.82
CA ASN A 134 -42.24 -12.84 22.42
C ASN A 134 -42.18 -12.23 21.03
N SER A 135 -43.16 -11.46 20.60
CA SER A 135 -43.01 -10.53 19.49
C SER A 135 -42.46 -9.19 19.94
N ASN A 136 -41.20 -9.13 20.34
CA ASN A 136 -40.47 -7.89 20.32
C ASN A 136 -40.28 -7.47 18.87
N ALA A 137 -41.10 -6.48 18.42
CA ALA A 137 -40.87 -5.57 17.27
C ALA A 137 -40.14 -6.13 16.03
N SER A 138 -40.44 -7.40 15.65
CA SER A 138 -39.92 -7.98 14.43
C SER A 138 -40.75 -7.51 13.24
N GLY A 139 -40.22 -6.69 12.39
CA GLY A 139 -40.89 -6.28 11.18
C GLY A 139 -40.65 -4.88 10.68
N TYR A 140 -39.73 -4.13 11.29
CA TYR A 140 -39.40 -2.77 10.83
C TYR A 140 -39.11 -2.71 9.32
N TRP A 141 -38.36 -3.67 8.81
CA TRP A 141 -37.99 -3.73 7.39
C TRP A 141 -39.08 -4.30 6.48
N TRP A 142 -40.19 -4.82 7.04
CA TRP A 142 -41.29 -5.46 6.28
C TRP A 142 -42.48 -4.51 6.12
N ASN A 143 -42.25 -3.23 5.88
CA ASN A 143 -43.27 -2.27 5.51
C ASN A 143 -42.84 -1.50 4.25
N VAL A 144 -43.81 -1.00 3.52
CA VAL A 144 -43.60 -0.32 2.24
C VAL A 144 -42.63 0.86 2.37
N TYR A 145 -42.69 1.62 3.47
CA TYR A 145 -41.84 2.79 3.66
C TYR A 145 -40.36 2.41 3.81
N SER A 146 -40.05 1.47 4.70
CA SER A 146 -38.65 1.03 4.96
C SER A 146 -38.06 0.30 3.76
N LEU A 147 -38.87 -0.52 3.06
CA LEU A 147 -38.42 -1.19 1.84
C LEU A 147 -38.17 -0.23 0.69
N ASN A 148 -39.00 0.79 0.50
CA ASN A 148 -38.75 1.82 -0.51
C ASN A 148 -37.46 2.60 -0.21
N GLN A 149 -37.22 2.95 1.06
CA GLN A 149 -35.94 3.59 1.45
C GLN A 149 -34.74 2.67 1.16
N LEU A 150 -34.86 1.38 1.42
CA LEU A 150 -33.82 0.40 1.11
C LEU A 150 -33.61 0.24 -0.40
N GLU A 151 -34.71 0.28 -1.18
CA GLU A 151 -34.68 0.22 -2.65
C GLU A 151 -34.01 1.47 -3.23
N ASP A 152 -34.31 2.66 -2.71
CA ASP A 152 -33.64 3.90 -3.12
C ASP A 152 -32.13 3.86 -2.90
N ILE A 153 -31.67 3.30 -1.78
CA ILE A 153 -30.25 3.12 -1.50
C ILE A 153 -29.63 2.05 -2.44
N HIS A 154 -30.35 0.97 -2.68
CA HIS A 154 -29.97 -0.09 -3.62
C HIS A 154 -29.77 0.48 -5.03
N ASP A 155 -30.75 1.23 -5.55
CA ASP A 155 -30.72 1.82 -6.89
C ASP A 155 -29.66 2.91 -7.00
N TYR A 156 -29.44 3.68 -5.95
CA TYR A 156 -28.34 4.63 -5.89
C TYR A 156 -27.00 3.91 -6.04
N LEU A 157 -26.75 2.84 -5.30
CA LEU A 157 -25.51 2.07 -5.41
C LEU A 157 -25.35 1.47 -6.80
N GLU A 158 -26.42 0.92 -7.38
CA GLU A 158 -26.42 0.34 -8.73
C GLU A 158 -26.15 1.40 -9.82
N SER A 159 -26.50 2.67 -9.55
CA SER A 159 -26.22 3.79 -10.45
C SER A 159 -24.77 4.23 -10.49
N LEU A 160 -23.92 3.80 -9.55
CA LEU A 160 -22.52 4.18 -9.48
C LEU A 160 -21.69 3.38 -10.50
N PRO A 161 -20.90 4.05 -11.35
CA PRO A 161 -20.14 3.36 -12.42
C PRO A 161 -19.04 2.43 -11.90
N GLU A 162 -18.61 2.61 -10.66
CA GLU A 162 -17.63 1.77 -9.98
C GLU A 162 -18.25 0.53 -9.32
N ILE A 163 -19.58 0.49 -9.19
CA ILE A 163 -20.33 -0.64 -8.64
C ILE A 163 -20.91 -1.48 -9.79
N GLY A 164 -20.71 -2.77 -9.71
CA GLY A 164 -21.22 -3.68 -10.73
C GLY A 164 -22.57 -4.29 -10.35
N LYS A 165 -22.59 -5.15 -9.36
CA LYS A 165 -23.82 -5.81 -8.94
C LYS A 165 -24.17 -5.47 -7.50
N VAL A 166 -25.44 -5.14 -7.28
CA VAL A 166 -26.01 -4.90 -5.96
C VAL A 166 -27.05 -5.97 -5.66
N LEU A 167 -27.04 -6.51 -4.46
CA LEU A 167 -28.01 -7.48 -3.96
C LEU A 167 -28.45 -7.10 -2.56
N SER A 168 -29.75 -7.13 -2.32
CA SER A 168 -30.36 -6.85 -1.02
C SER A 168 -31.75 -7.45 -0.97
N VAL A 169 -32.47 -7.26 0.13
CA VAL A 169 -33.89 -7.61 0.20
C VAL A 169 -34.67 -6.94 -0.92
N ALA A 170 -34.32 -5.70 -1.31
CA ALA A 170 -34.95 -4.99 -2.42
C ALA A 170 -34.89 -5.78 -3.75
N SER A 171 -33.83 -6.59 -3.99
CA SER A 171 -33.77 -7.44 -5.17
C SER A 171 -34.88 -8.50 -5.19
N GLY A 172 -35.23 -9.05 -4.04
CA GLY A 172 -36.35 -9.98 -3.89
C GLY A 172 -37.71 -9.30 -4.08
N ILE A 173 -37.87 -8.08 -3.57
CA ILE A 173 -39.08 -7.27 -3.72
C ILE A 173 -39.31 -6.87 -5.18
N LYS A 174 -38.25 -6.43 -5.88
CA LYS A 174 -38.31 -6.13 -7.32
C LYS A 174 -38.77 -7.35 -8.13
N LEU A 175 -38.23 -8.55 -7.81
CA LEU A 175 -38.67 -9.80 -8.43
C LEU A 175 -40.11 -10.11 -8.12
N ALA A 176 -40.57 -9.93 -6.87
CA ALA A 176 -41.96 -10.16 -6.48
C ALA A 176 -42.93 -9.18 -7.20
N ARG A 177 -42.53 -7.91 -7.36
CA ARG A 177 -43.25 -6.90 -8.15
C ARG A 177 -43.37 -7.29 -9.62
N ASP A 178 -42.28 -7.80 -10.23
CA ASP A 178 -42.30 -8.29 -11.61
C ASP A 178 -43.27 -9.48 -11.80
N ILE A 179 -43.39 -10.37 -10.80
CA ILE A 179 -44.35 -11.49 -10.79
C ILE A 179 -45.79 -11.00 -10.61
N ASN A 180 -45.96 -9.87 -9.89
CA ASN A 180 -47.25 -9.22 -9.63
C ASN A 180 -47.67 -8.25 -10.75
N ASP A 181 -47.33 -8.52 -11.98
CA ASP A 181 -47.63 -7.70 -13.17
C ASP A 181 -47.11 -6.25 -13.09
N GLY A 182 -46.10 -6.00 -12.24
CA GLY A 182 -45.49 -4.69 -12.03
C GLY A 182 -46.17 -3.80 -11.00
N GLU A 183 -47.17 -4.29 -10.29
CA GLU A 183 -47.84 -3.56 -9.21
C GLU A 183 -47.04 -3.64 -7.91
N ASP A 184 -46.97 -2.53 -7.17
CA ASP A 184 -46.30 -2.45 -5.88
C ASP A 184 -47.02 -3.32 -4.84
N LEU A 185 -46.26 -4.01 -4.01
CA LEU A 185 -46.80 -4.79 -2.90
C LEU A 185 -47.22 -3.87 -1.76
N ASN A 186 -48.39 -4.11 -1.19
CA ASN A 186 -48.86 -3.43 0.02
C ASN A 186 -48.36 -4.15 1.30
N ASP A 187 -48.51 -3.50 2.46
CA ASP A 187 -48.02 -4.03 3.74
C ASP A 187 -48.57 -5.42 4.07
N LEU A 188 -49.85 -5.69 3.71
CA LEU A 188 -50.47 -7.01 3.92
C LEU A 188 -49.84 -8.08 3.02
N GLU A 189 -49.57 -7.76 1.76
CA GLU A 189 -48.92 -8.66 0.81
C GLU A 189 -47.46 -8.93 1.22
N LEU A 190 -46.75 -7.93 1.76
CA LEU A 190 -45.40 -8.10 2.31
C LEU A 190 -45.40 -9.03 3.54
N ALA A 191 -46.35 -8.84 4.47
CA ALA A 191 -46.50 -9.71 5.62
C ALA A 191 -46.84 -11.14 5.21
N LEU A 192 -47.74 -11.31 4.20
CA LEU A 192 -48.09 -12.62 3.65
C LEU A 192 -46.85 -13.26 2.95
N LEU A 193 -46.15 -12.52 2.13
CA LEU A 193 -44.92 -12.99 1.48
C LEU A 193 -43.92 -13.53 2.50
N ARG A 194 -43.70 -12.79 3.59
CA ARG A 194 -42.82 -13.21 4.69
C ARG A 194 -43.30 -14.53 5.33
N SER A 195 -44.59 -14.71 5.54
CA SER A 195 -45.13 -15.87 6.23
C SER A 195 -45.25 -17.11 5.36
N VAL A 196 -45.48 -16.97 4.03
CA VAL A 196 -45.75 -18.07 3.09
C VAL A 196 -44.46 -18.59 2.42
N LEU A 197 -43.37 -17.83 2.42
CA LEU A 197 -42.10 -18.29 1.83
C LEU A 197 -41.62 -19.59 2.49
N PRO A 198 -41.34 -20.65 1.71
CA PRO A 198 -40.73 -21.88 2.21
C PRO A 198 -39.39 -21.56 2.90
N GLU A 199 -39.07 -22.35 3.95
CA GLU A 199 -37.86 -22.12 4.78
C GLU A 199 -36.56 -22.09 3.95
N ASP A 200 -36.42 -23.02 3.00
CA ASP A 200 -35.26 -23.11 2.10
C ASP A 200 -35.09 -21.88 1.19
N ILE A 201 -36.19 -21.27 0.76
CA ILE A 201 -36.18 -20.02 -0.01
C ILE A 201 -35.88 -18.83 0.90
N ARG A 202 -36.47 -18.82 2.11
CA ARG A 202 -36.23 -17.79 3.12
C ARG A 202 -34.76 -17.76 3.52
N GLU A 203 -34.15 -18.90 3.82
CA GLU A 203 -32.72 -19.00 4.14
C GLU A 203 -31.84 -18.49 2.98
N THR A 204 -32.17 -18.86 1.74
CA THR A 204 -31.32 -18.55 0.60
C THR A 204 -31.45 -17.08 0.11
N LEU A 205 -32.67 -16.54 0.09
CA LEU A 205 -32.96 -15.23 -0.51
C LEU A 205 -33.08 -14.10 0.51
N LEU A 206 -33.53 -14.42 1.74
CA LEU A 206 -33.79 -13.38 2.74
C LEU A 206 -32.71 -13.31 3.81
N TYR A 207 -32.39 -14.43 4.47
CA TYR A 207 -31.41 -14.43 5.57
C TYR A 207 -29.96 -14.12 5.13
N ALA A 208 -29.69 -14.13 3.83
CA ALA A 208 -28.45 -13.58 3.30
C ALA A 208 -28.36 -12.03 3.44
N TYR A 209 -29.52 -11.34 3.55
CA TYR A 209 -29.60 -9.88 3.51
C TYR A 209 -30.37 -9.27 4.70
N ILE A 210 -31.03 -10.06 5.52
CA ILE A 210 -31.70 -9.62 6.74
C ILE A 210 -31.41 -10.65 7.83
N ASN A 211 -31.19 -10.18 9.07
CA ASN A 211 -30.98 -11.10 10.19
C ASN A 211 -32.31 -11.71 10.67
N GLU A 212 -32.24 -12.79 11.48
CA GLU A 212 -33.40 -13.54 11.98
C GLU A 212 -34.36 -12.64 12.79
N ASP A 213 -33.85 -11.65 13.49
CA ASP A 213 -34.63 -10.69 14.30
C ASP A 213 -35.19 -9.53 13.50
N ASP A 214 -34.96 -9.47 12.19
CA ASP A 214 -35.33 -8.37 11.28
C ASP A 214 -34.89 -6.97 11.75
N SER A 215 -33.85 -6.88 12.56
CA SER A 215 -33.33 -5.62 13.09
C SER A 215 -32.24 -5.01 12.23
N VAL A 216 -31.60 -5.82 11.36
CA VAL A 216 -30.44 -5.43 10.56
C VAL A 216 -30.63 -5.91 9.14
N VAL A 217 -30.43 -5.01 8.17
CA VAL A 217 -30.39 -5.37 6.74
C VAL A 217 -29.01 -5.14 6.17
N ARG A 218 -28.67 -5.94 5.18
CA ARG A 218 -27.42 -5.89 4.45
C ARG A 218 -27.70 -5.62 2.97
N ILE A 219 -27.05 -4.60 2.44
CA ILE A 219 -26.93 -4.39 1.00
C ILE A 219 -25.53 -4.86 0.61
N SER A 220 -25.46 -5.90 -0.22
CA SER A 220 -24.20 -6.44 -0.72
C SER A 220 -23.96 -5.93 -2.13
N ALA A 221 -22.92 -5.12 -2.29
CA ALA A 221 -22.48 -4.60 -3.57
C ALA A 221 -21.13 -5.21 -3.94
N ARG A 222 -20.80 -5.17 -5.22
CA ARG A 222 -19.47 -5.55 -5.73
C ARG A 222 -18.85 -4.39 -6.47
N VAL A 223 -17.60 -4.08 -6.14
CA VAL A 223 -16.84 -3.02 -6.80
C VAL A 223 -16.16 -3.60 -8.04
N ASN A 224 -16.29 -2.90 -9.17
CA ASN A 224 -15.60 -3.21 -10.42
C ASN A 224 -14.15 -2.76 -10.36
N GLU A 225 -13.23 -3.66 -10.07
CA GLU A 225 -11.81 -3.35 -9.98
C GLU A 225 -11.18 -2.94 -11.33
N SER A 226 -11.77 -3.37 -12.45
CA SER A 226 -11.31 -3.00 -13.80
C SER A 226 -11.71 -1.58 -14.21
N SER A 227 -12.57 -0.90 -13.46
CA SER A 227 -12.94 0.49 -13.75
C SER A 227 -11.72 1.40 -13.76
N LYS A 228 -11.55 2.16 -14.88
CA LYS A 228 -10.36 2.99 -15.11
C LYS A 228 -10.19 4.12 -14.11
N ASN A 229 -11.30 4.61 -13.56
CA ASN A 229 -11.33 5.76 -12.66
C ASN A 229 -11.59 5.36 -11.20
N LEU A 230 -11.45 4.07 -10.88
CA LEU A 230 -11.67 3.60 -9.53
C LEU A 230 -10.65 4.23 -8.57
N ASN A 231 -11.16 5.03 -7.65
CA ASN A 231 -10.48 5.43 -6.43
C ASN A 231 -11.34 4.96 -5.26
N ARG A 232 -10.93 3.89 -4.60
CA ARG A 232 -11.72 3.25 -3.53
C ARG A 232 -12.00 4.21 -2.39
N LYS A 233 -11.02 5.04 -2.04
CA LYS A 233 -11.20 6.02 -0.97
C LYS A 233 -12.30 7.03 -1.33
N ASP A 234 -12.20 7.63 -2.52
CA ASP A 234 -13.18 8.62 -2.96
C ASP A 234 -14.58 7.99 -3.12
N LEU A 235 -14.66 6.73 -3.59
CA LEU A 235 -15.90 5.98 -3.68
C LEU A 235 -16.53 5.77 -2.29
N LEU A 236 -15.75 5.28 -1.33
CA LEU A 236 -16.24 5.04 0.04
C LEU A 236 -16.62 6.34 0.75
N ASP A 237 -15.81 7.38 0.60
CA ASP A 237 -16.11 8.71 1.16
C ASP A 237 -17.39 9.31 0.54
N LYS A 238 -17.62 9.11 -0.78
CA LYS A 238 -18.83 9.52 -1.47
C LYS A 238 -20.07 8.76 -0.97
N ILE A 239 -19.97 7.44 -0.85
CA ILE A 239 -21.06 6.61 -0.33
C ILE A 239 -21.40 7.03 1.10
N ASP A 240 -20.41 7.20 1.98
CA ASP A 240 -20.61 7.65 3.36
C ASP A 240 -21.30 9.03 3.41
N TYR A 241 -20.84 9.95 2.56
CA TYR A 241 -21.45 11.29 2.45
C TYR A 241 -22.89 11.24 1.96
N ASP A 242 -23.20 10.45 0.93
CA ASP A 242 -24.51 10.36 0.32
C ASP A 242 -25.52 9.63 1.25
N LEU A 243 -25.08 8.60 2.00
CA LEU A 243 -25.91 7.95 3.00
C LEU A 243 -26.37 8.93 4.09
N GLN A 244 -25.49 9.84 4.52
CA GLN A 244 -25.85 10.84 5.54
C GLN A 244 -26.70 11.98 4.98
N ASN A 245 -26.39 12.50 3.81
CA ASN A 245 -26.97 13.77 3.32
C ASN A 245 -28.13 13.56 2.34
N LYS A 246 -28.13 12.47 1.57
CA LYS A 246 -29.21 12.17 0.62
C LYS A 246 -30.26 11.24 1.23
N PHE A 247 -29.83 10.26 2.02
CA PHE A 247 -30.72 9.28 2.63
C PHE A 247 -31.00 9.54 4.12
N ASN A 248 -30.41 10.60 4.70
CA ASN A 248 -30.62 11.07 6.07
C ASN A 248 -30.34 9.99 7.14
N LEU A 249 -29.38 9.09 6.89
CA LEU A 249 -28.96 8.09 7.88
C LEU A 249 -27.96 8.73 8.85
N GLU A 250 -28.14 8.53 10.17
CA GLU A 250 -27.21 9.01 11.17
C GLU A 250 -25.97 8.08 11.27
N LYS A 251 -24.83 8.67 11.67
CA LYS A 251 -23.65 7.88 12.00
C LYS A 251 -23.94 6.95 13.18
N GLY A 252 -23.95 5.66 12.94
CA GLY A 252 -24.31 4.63 13.92
C GLY A 252 -25.53 3.80 13.53
N ASP A 253 -26.35 4.30 12.59
CA ASP A 253 -27.46 3.53 12.03
C ASP A 253 -27.00 2.67 10.85
N TYR A 254 -25.83 2.92 10.30
CA TYR A 254 -25.25 2.12 9.24
C TYR A 254 -23.75 1.89 9.44
N GLU A 255 -23.23 0.84 8.82
CA GLU A 255 -21.81 0.50 8.75
C GLU A 255 -21.43 0.09 7.33
N ILE A 256 -20.40 0.73 6.78
CA ILE A 256 -19.82 0.35 5.49
C ILE A 256 -18.66 -0.61 5.78
N THR A 257 -18.75 -1.84 5.26
CA THR A 257 -17.81 -2.92 5.54
C THR A 257 -17.52 -3.75 4.28
N GLY A 258 -16.83 -4.88 4.45
CA GLY A 258 -16.46 -5.75 3.34
C GLY A 258 -15.00 -5.65 2.94
N LEU A 259 -14.62 -6.50 1.98
CA LEU A 259 -13.22 -6.61 1.55
C LEU A 259 -12.69 -5.33 0.90
N ALA A 260 -13.56 -4.59 0.17
CA ALA A 260 -13.20 -3.32 -0.45
C ALA A 260 -12.78 -2.28 0.60
N VAL A 261 -13.53 -2.19 1.72
CA VAL A 261 -13.22 -1.29 2.84
C VAL A 261 -11.95 -1.72 3.57
N LEU A 262 -11.84 -3.02 3.90
CA LEU A 262 -10.66 -3.57 4.56
C LEU A 262 -9.38 -3.29 3.74
N TYR A 263 -9.45 -3.51 2.44
CA TYR A 263 -8.32 -3.29 1.54
C TYR A 263 -7.94 -1.81 1.45
N ASN A 264 -8.94 -0.92 1.31
CA ASN A 264 -8.70 0.53 1.35
C ASN A 264 -8.02 0.96 2.66
N ASN A 265 -8.58 0.56 3.80
CA ASN A 265 -8.06 0.93 5.12
C ASN A 265 -6.64 0.39 5.34
N MET A 266 -6.36 -0.82 4.85
CA MET A 266 -5.02 -1.40 4.88
C MET A 266 -4.04 -0.58 4.06
N LEU A 267 -4.38 -0.20 2.81
CA LEU A 267 -3.50 0.60 1.95
C LEU A 267 -3.25 1.99 2.55
N GLN A 268 -4.29 2.68 3.01
CA GLN A 268 -4.17 4.00 3.63
C GLN A 268 -3.32 3.95 4.92
N SER A 269 -3.53 2.93 5.75
CA SER A 269 -2.75 2.71 6.97
C SER A 269 -1.28 2.39 6.67
N LEU A 270 -1.01 1.56 5.67
CA LEU A 270 0.35 1.24 5.22
C LEU A 270 1.07 2.48 4.70
N PHE A 271 0.41 3.30 3.89
CA PHE A 271 0.99 4.54 3.39
C PHE A 271 1.34 5.52 4.52
N LYS A 272 0.41 5.76 5.45
CA LYS A 272 0.64 6.60 6.63
C LYS A 272 1.77 6.06 7.51
N SER A 273 1.78 4.76 7.75
CA SER A 273 2.82 4.05 8.51
C SER A 273 4.19 4.16 7.83
N GLN A 274 4.23 4.11 6.49
CA GLN A 274 5.47 4.20 5.73
C GLN A 274 6.14 5.57 5.87
N ILE A 275 5.37 6.67 5.79
CA ILE A 275 5.90 8.01 6.03
C ILE A 275 6.51 8.09 7.44
N GLY A 276 5.78 7.60 8.44
CA GLY A 276 6.27 7.54 9.83
C GLY A 276 7.54 6.70 9.96
N SER A 277 7.57 5.53 9.34
CA SER A 277 8.74 4.64 9.38
C SER A 277 9.97 5.24 8.70
N LEU A 278 9.82 5.91 7.56
CA LEU A 278 10.92 6.62 6.90
C LEU A 278 11.50 7.72 7.79
N LEU A 279 10.65 8.51 8.46
CA LEU A 279 11.10 9.53 9.41
C LEU A 279 11.90 8.92 10.56
N ILE A 280 11.42 7.81 11.12
CA ILE A 280 12.14 7.08 12.19
C ILE A 280 13.48 6.56 11.66
N VAL A 281 13.51 5.94 10.49
CA VAL A 281 14.75 5.42 9.86
C VAL A 281 15.77 6.54 9.68
N PHE A 282 15.37 7.68 9.09
CA PHE A 282 16.28 8.83 8.93
C PHE A 282 16.74 9.41 10.27
N SER A 283 15.89 9.43 11.28
CA SER A 283 16.24 9.89 12.62
C SER A 283 17.27 8.97 13.29
N VAL A 284 17.09 7.66 13.17
CA VAL A 284 18.03 6.65 13.67
C VAL A 284 19.37 6.73 12.94
N ILE A 285 19.35 6.89 11.60
CA ILE A 285 20.57 7.09 10.79
C ILE A 285 21.29 8.38 11.22
N ALA A 286 20.55 9.47 11.40
CA ALA A 286 21.12 10.73 11.87
C ALA A 286 21.79 10.58 13.25
N LEU A 287 21.11 9.92 14.18
CA LEU A 287 21.63 9.63 15.51
C LEU A 287 22.89 8.75 15.44
N MET A 288 22.87 7.70 14.63
CA MET A 288 24.03 6.81 14.45
C MET A 288 25.22 7.55 13.85
N LEU A 289 25.02 8.36 12.81
CA LEU A 289 26.08 9.22 12.23
C LEU A 289 26.60 10.21 13.26
N LEU A 290 25.72 10.79 14.10
CA LEU A 290 26.10 11.71 15.15
C LEU A 290 26.99 11.04 16.22
N LEU A 291 26.62 9.84 16.63
CA LEU A 291 27.40 9.06 17.61
C LEU A 291 28.79 8.67 17.08
N ILE A 292 28.86 8.23 15.79
CA ILE A 292 30.12 7.80 15.16
C ILE A 292 31.06 8.98 14.89
N PHE A 293 30.53 10.07 14.34
CA PHE A 293 31.35 11.18 13.85
C PHE A 293 31.37 12.39 14.78
N ARG A 294 30.41 12.50 15.71
CA ARG A 294 30.25 13.59 16.68
C ARG A 294 30.24 14.99 16.01
N SER A 295 29.58 15.10 14.86
CA SER A 295 29.52 16.32 14.07
C SER A 295 28.20 16.42 13.31
N LEU A 296 27.38 17.42 13.63
CA LEU A 296 26.12 17.71 12.93
C LEU A 296 26.35 17.98 11.43
N LYS A 297 27.46 18.61 11.07
CA LYS A 297 27.82 18.87 9.69
C LYS A 297 27.95 17.58 8.87
N ILE A 298 28.57 16.55 9.46
CA ILE A 298 28.71 15.24 8.81
C ILE A 298 27.37 14.52 8.74
N VAL A 299 26.55 14.65 9.76
CA VAL A 299 25.20 14.07 9.76
C VAL A 299 24.39 14.62 8.58
N LEU A 300 24.34 15.95 8.42
CA LEU A 300 23.60 16.57 7.32
C LEU A 300 24.14 16.13 5.95
N ILE A 301 25.45 16.14 5.76
CA ILE A 301 26.07 15.71 4.50
C ILE A 301 25.84 14.23 4.24
N GLY A 302 25.93 13.37 5.27
CA GLY A 302 25.73 11.93 5.15
C GLY A 302 24.27 11.54 4.92
N LEU A 303 23.28 12.34 5.31
CA LEU A 303 21.87 12.10 5.04
C LEU A 303 21.49 12.38 3.56
N ILE A 304 22.14 13.37 2.91
CA ILE A 304 21.80 13.76 1.53
C ILE A 304 21.79 12.59 0.55
N PRO A 305 22.82 11.72 0.48
CA PRO A 305 22.83 10.55 -0.38
C PRO A 305 21.63 9.61 -0.13
N ASN A 306 21.32 9.38 1.14
CA ASN A 306 20.26 8.45 1.54
C ASN A 306 18.86 9.00 1.23
N ILE A 307 18.64 10.31 1.45
CA ILE A 307 17.41 11.00 1.04
C ILE A 307 17.25 10.93 -0.48
N PHE A 308 18.34 11.16 -1.21
CA PHE A 308 18.32 11.09 -2.68
C PHE A 308 17.91 9.70 -3.17
N VAL A 309 18.43 8.63 -2.57
CA VAL A 309 18.05 7.24 -2.92
C VAL A 309 16.58 6.97 -2.62
N ALA A 310 16.07 7.38 -1.45
CA ALA A 310 14.65 7.22 -1.12
C ALA A 310 13.74 7.89 -2.15
N PHE A 311 14.02 9.17 -2.42
CA PHE A 311 13.23 9.94 -3.38
C PHE A 311 13.44 9.49 -4.83
N SER A 312 14.55 8.85 -5.17
CA SER A 312 14.72 8.27 -6.51
C SER A 312 13.74 7.12 -6.77
N VAL A 313 13.48 6.29 -5.77
CA VAL A 313 12.49 5.20 -5.86
C VAL A 313 11.08 5.77 -5.94
N LEU A 314 10.70 6.59 -4.96
CA LEU A 314 9.36 7.18 -4.90
C LEU A 314 9.07 8.07 -6.12
N GLY A 315 10.05 8.88 -6.51
CA GLY A 315 9.92 9.77 -7.66
C GLY A 315 9.76 9.02 -8.98
N LEU A 316 10.54 7.95 -9.20
CA LEU A 316 10.40 7.13 -10.40
C LEU A 316 9.05 6.41 -10.44
N LEU A 317 8.59 5.85 -9.31
CA LEU A 317 7.25 5.24 -9.25
C LEU A 317 6.16 6.22 -9.69
N GLY A 318 6.16 7.43 -9.14
CA GLY A 318 5.17 8.44 -9.51
C GLY A 318 5.33 8.98 -10.93
N LEU A 319 6.56 9.12 -11.45
CA LEU A 319 6.80 9.54 -12.85
C LEU A 319 6.30 8.50 -13.87
N PHE A 320 6.40 7.22 -13.54
CA PHE A 320 5.88 6.14 -14.39
C PHE A 320 4.38 5.86 -14.16
N GLY A 321 3.71 6.59 -13.27
CA GLY A 321 2.31 6.36 -12.93
C GLY A 321 2.07 4.98 -12.32
N LEU A 322 3.07 4.44 -11.62
CA LEU A 322 2.95 3.16 -10.95
C LEU A 322 2.37 3.37 -9.55
N PRO A 323 1.31 2.64 -9.19
CA PRO A 323 0.68 2.80 -7.89
C PRO A 323 1.60 2.33 -6.76
N LEU A 324 1.40 2.90 -5.58
CA LEU A 324 2.01 2.42 -4.36
C LEU A 324 1.26 1.19 -3.85
N ASP A 325 1.89 0.05 -3.94
CA ASP A 325 1.43 -1.19 -3.35
C ASP A 325 2.24 -1.58 -2.09
N ILE A 326 1.85 -2.67 -1.45
CA ILE A 326 2.52 -3.19 -0.24
C ILE A 326 4.02 -3.47 -0.49
N MET A 327 4.38 -3.92 -1.69
CA MET A 327 5.76 -4.25 -2.03
C MET A 327 6.58 -3.01 -2.37
N THR A 328 6.04 -2.12 -3.22
CA THR A 328 6.75 -0.91 -3.65
C THR A 328 6.97 0.10 -2.52
N ILE A 329 6.03 0.18 -1.57
CA ILE A 329 6.17 0.98 -0.35
C ILE A 329 7.44 0.61 0.43
N THR A 330 7.74 -0.69 0.56
CA THR A 330 8.90 -1.16 1.33
C THR A 330 10.24 -0.94 0.63
N VAL A 331 10.26 -0.79 -0.71
CA VAL A 331 11.51 -0.59 -1.48
C VAL A 331 12.28 0.63 -1.00
N ALA A 332 11.59 1.75 -0.77
CA ALA A 332 12.25 2.99 -0.34
C ALA A 332 12.98 2.81 1.00
N ALA A 333 12.32 2.19 2.00
CA ALA A 333 12.92 1.95 3.31
C ALA A 333 14.11 1.00 3.26
N ILE A 334 13.97 -0.12 2.51
CA ILE A 334 15.05 -1.11 2.35
C ILE A 334 16.24 -0.48 1.62
N SER A 335 15.99 0.29 0.56
CA SER A 335 17.03 0.95 -0.22
C SER A 335 17.84 1.96 0.61
N VAL A 336 17.19 2.72 1.49
CA VAL A 336 17.85 3.64 2.43
C VAL A 336 18.74 2.86 3.40
N GLY A 337 18.26 1.75 3.96
CA GLY A 337 19.04 0.91 4.87
C GLY A 337 20.32 0.37 4.22
N MET A 338 20.26 0.00 2.94
CA MET A 338 21.45 -0.46 2.20
C MET A 338 22.37 0.69 1.76
N ALA A 339 21.81 1.86 1.45
CA ALA A 339 22.58 3.02 1.00
C ALA A 339 23.39 3.67 2.12
N VAL A 340 22.89 3.63 3.35
CA VAL A 340 23.57 4.24 4.51
C VAL A 340 24.89 3.56 4.81
N ASP A 341 25.00 2.26 4.60
CA ASP A 341 26.24 1.50 4.76
C ASP A 341 27.36 2.04 3.87
N ASN A 342 27.07 2.27 2.60
CA ASN A 342 28.01 2.89 1.66
C ASN A 342 28.49 4.27 2.14
N THR A 343 27.57 5.08 2.67
CA THR A 343 27.87 6.43 3.17
C THR A 343 28.79 6.40 4.38
N ILE A 344 28.50 5.52 5.36
CA ILE A 344 29.30 5.40 6.58
C ILE A 344 30.72 4.94 6.26
N HIS A 345 30.85 3.88 5.48
CA HIS A 345 32.15 3.32 5.10
C HIS A 345 32.99 4.33 4.31
N TYR A 346 32.36 5.07 3.38
CA TYR A 346 33.07 6.08 2.62
C TYR A 346 33.57 7.26 3.48
N ILE A 347 32.71 7.82 4.33
CA ILE A 347 33.06 8.94 5.24
C ILE A 347 34.13 8.50 6.22
N TYR A 348 34.02 7.29 6.80
CA TYR A 348 34.99 6.75 7.73
C TYR A 348 36.37 6.59 7.07
N ARG A 349 36.40 6.02 5.86
CA ARG A 349 37.66 5.87 5.10
C ARG A 349 38.26 7.22 4.75
N TYR A 350 37.48 8.14 4.24
CA TYR A 350 37.93 9.50 3.94
C TYR A 350 38.52 10.19 5.18
N LYS A 351 37.86 10.12 6.34
CA LYS A 351 38.36 10.63 7.61
C LYS A 351 39.73 10.02 8.01
N LYS A 352 39.89 8.74 7.83
CA LYS A 352 41.13 8.03 8.14
C LYS A 352 42.26 8.46 7.22
N GLU A 353 42.02 8.53 5.92
CA GLU A 353 43.00 8.88 4.91
C GLU A 353 43.44 10.37 5.01
N ILE A 354 42.50 11.28 5.29
CA ILE A 354 42.87 12.70 5.43
C ILE A 354 43.77 12.94 6.65
N LYS A 355 43.56 12.19 7.73
CA LYS A 355 44.45 12.23 8.91
C LYS A 355 45.83 11.64 8.63
N ALA A 356 45.92 10.67 7.74
CA ALA A 356 47.18 9.98 7.43
C ALA A 356 48.01 10.74 6.38
N THR A 357 47.37 11.36 5.39
CA THR A 357 48.03 11.95 4.21
C THR A 357 48.14 13.46 4.28
N ASN A 358 47.34 14.12 5.11
CA ASN A 358 47.17 15.58 5.16
C ASN A 358 46.87 16.21 3.77
N SER A 359 46.39 15.40 2.81
CA SER A 359 46.09 15.80 1.44
C SER A 359 44.70 15.34 1.04
N ILE A 360 43.86 16.27 0.62
CA ILE A 360 42.49 16.01 0.16
C ILE A 360 42.51 15.07 -1.04
N ASP A 361 43.41 15.33 -1.99
CA ASP A 361 43.48 14.57 -3.24
C ASP A 361 43.92 13.13 -3.02
N LEU A 362 44.91 12.91 -2.18
CA LEU A 362 45.35 11.56 -1.83
C LEU A 362 44.28 10.81 -1.03
N ALA A 363 43.62 11.50 -0.07
CA ALA A 363 42.59 10.91 0.74
C ALA A 363 41.38 10.46 -0.11
N LEU A 364 40.95 11.28 -1.06
CA LEU A 364 39.88 10.92 -2.00
C LEU A 364 40.27 9.74 -2.89
N THR A 365 41.48 9.77 -3.44
CA THR A 365 42.00 8.72 -4.30
C THR A 365 42.07 7.40 -3.57
N ASN A 366 42.58 7.37 -2.35
CA ASN A 366 42.68 6.19 -1.51
C ASN A 366 41.27 5.68 -1.09
N ALA A 367 40.35 6.58 -0.75
CA ALA A 367 38.98 6.18 -0.43
C ALA A 367 38.26 5.55 -1.62
N HIS A 368 38.41 6.10 -2.83
CA HIS A 368 37.80 5.55 -4.05
C HIS A 368 38.42 4.21 -4.47
N THR A 369 39.73 4.08 -4.39
CA THR A 369 40.43 2.87 -4.81
C THR A 369 40.30 1.71 -3.84
N THR A 370 39.93 1.96 -2.58
CA THR A 370 39.68 0.93 -1.56
C THR A 370 38.20 0.72 -1.29
N THR A 371 37.58 1.64 -0.55
CA THR A 371 36.17 1.57 -0.16
C THR A 371 35.25 1.71 -1.37
N GLY A 372 35.58 2.56 -2.36
CA GLY A 372 34.80 2.68 -3.58
C GLY A 372 34.68 1.37 -4.36
N ARG A 373 35.72 0.53 -4.37
CA ARG A 373 35.65 -0.82 -4.97
C ARG A 373 34.70 -1.75 -4.19
N ALA A 374 34.78 -1.70 -2.86
CA ALA A 374 33.88 -2.49 -2.02
C ALA A 374 32.41 -2.09 -2.26
N ILE A 375 32.11 -0.78 -2.27
CA ILE A 375 30.77 -0.24 -2.57
C ILE A 375 30.28 -0.69 -3.96
N PHE A 376 31.17 -0.71 -4.96
CA PHE A 376 30.83 -1.21 -6.29
C PHE A 376 30.42 -2.69 -6.28
N TYR A 377 31.23 -3.55 -5.63
CA TYR A 377 30.91 -4.98 -5.55
C TYR A 377 29.59 -5.22 -4.82
N THR A 378 29.39 -4.55 -3.70
CA THR A 378 28.14 -4.68 -2.94
C THR A 378 26.95 -4.23 -3.77
N ALA A 379 27.02 -3.06 -4.39
CA ALA A 379 25.94 -2.54 -5.22
C ALA A 379 25.65 -3.42 -6.44
N ALA A 380 26.69 -3.89 -7.12
CA ALA A 380 26.55 -4.78 -8.28
C ALA A 380 25.94 -6.13 -7.91
N THR A 381 26.38 -6.74 -6.80
CA THR A 381 25.86 -8.01 -6.32
C THR A 381 24.40 -7.90 -5.92
N ILE A 382 24.05 -6.86 -5.16
CA ILE A 382 22.66 -6.63 -4.73
C ILE A 382 21.77 -6.33 -5.95
N ALA A 383 22.23 -5.43 -6.84
CA ALA A 383 21.47 -5.10 -8.05
C ALA A 383 21.24 -6.33 -8.94
N ALA A 384 22.26 -7.17 -9.14
CA ALA A 384 22.14 -8.41 -9.90
C ALA A 384 21.17 -9.40 -9.22
N GLY A 385 21.28 -9.58 -7.89
CA GLY A 385 20.38 -10.44 -7.13
C GLY A 385 18.92 -10.03 -7.24
N PHE A 386 18.63 -8.74 -7.02
CA PHE A 386 17.26 -8.24 -7.12
C PHE A 386 16.74 -8.19 -8.56
N SER A 387 17.60 -8.01 -9.56
CA SER A 387 17.21 -8.04 -10.97
C SER A 387 16.62 -9.39 -11.41
N ILE A 388 16.93 -10.49 -10.70
CA ILE A 388 16.32 -11.81 -10.97
C ILE A 388 14.82 -11.77 -10.73
N LEU A 389 14.34 -10.97 -9.78
CA LEU A 389 12.91 -10.82 -9.50
C LEU A 389 12.14 -10.14 -10.65
N ALA A 390 12.83 -9.47 -11.57
CA ALA A 390 12.21 -8.89 -12.77
C ALA A 390 11.58 -9.95 -13.70
N PHE A 391 11.95 -11.21 -13.57
CA PHE A 391 11.38 -12.34 -14.32
C PHE A 391 10.14 -12.95 -13.64
N SER A 392 9.70 -12.41 -12.51
CA SER A 392 8.49 -12.87 -11.83
C SER A 392 7.23 -12.56 -12.64
N ASN A 393 6.25 -13.48 -12.63
CA ASN A 393 4.91 -13.25 -13.18
C ASN A 393 4.01 -12.44 -12.23
N PHE A 394 4.44 -12.26 -10.99
CA PHE A 394 3.75 -11.44 -10.00
C PHE A 394 4.29 -10.01 -10.04
N PHE A 395 3.47 -9.08 -10.49
CA PHE A 395 3.88 -7.71 -10.83
C PHE A 395 4.50 -6.93 -9.65
N PRO A 396 3.98 -7.00 -8.41
CA PRO A 396 4.60 -6.35 -7.27
C PRO A 396 6.02 -6.84 -6.99
N THR A 397 6.29 -8.14 -7.10
CA THR A 397 7.64 -8.72 -6.95
C THR A 397 8.58 -8.23 -8.06
N LYS A 398 8.08 -8.15 -9.29
CA LYS A 398 8.83 -7.61 -10.43
C LYS A 398 9.24 -6.17 -10.20
N LEU A 399 8.31 -5.30 -9.79
CA LEU A 399 8.59 -3.90 -9.46
C LEU A 399 9.57 -3.79 -8.29
N PHE A 400 9.33 -4.55 -7.23
CA PHE A 400 10.23 -4.60 -6.07
C PHE A 400 11.68 -4.89 -6.49
N GLY A 401 11.89 -5.90 -7.33
CA GLY A 401 13.22 -6.27 -7.84
C GLY A 401 13.86 -5.17 -8.69
N ILE A 402 13.12 -4.64 -9.67
CA ILE A 402 13.61 -3.59 -10.58
C ILE A 402 13.97 -2.31 -9.81
N PHE A 403 13.07 -1.81 -8.98
CA PHE A 403 13.29 -0.56 -8.26
C PHE A 403 14.38 -0.68 -7.19
N THR A 404 14.50 -1.84 -6.54
CA THR A 404 15.63 -2.10 -5.62
C THR A 404 16.95 -2.13 -6.36
N ALA A 405 17.02 -2.78 -7.53
CA ALA A 405 18.23 -2.79 -8.36
C ALA A 405 18.61 -1.37 -8.82
N ILE A 406 17.65 -0.57 -9.29
CA ILE A 406 17.86 0.84 -9.67
C ILE A 406 18.35 1.64 -8.46
N ALA A 407 17.72 1.48 -7.29
CA ALA A 407 18.12 2.17 -6.07
C ALA A 407 19.58 1.89 -5.69
N MET A 408 20.04 0.65 -5.86
CA MET A 408 21.44 0.28 -5.60
C MET A 408 22.41 0.95 -6.57
N VAL A 409 22.06 1.02 -7.86
CA VAL A 409 22.87 1.73 -8.86
C VAL A 409 22.92 3.25 -8.55
N VAL A 410 21.79 3.83 -8.14
CA VAL A 410 21.71 5.23 -7.72
C VAL A 410 22.56 5.46 -6.46
N ALA A 411 22.42 4.59 -5.44
CA ALA A 411 23.17 4.67 -4.19
C ALA A 411 24.70 4.64 -4.46
N PHE A 412 25.15 3.73 -5.32
CA PHE A 412 26.54 3.63 -5.75
C PHE A 412 27.02 4.96 -6.39
N LYS A 413 26.28 5.46 -7.38
CA LYS A 413 26.64 6.72 -8.07
C LYS A 413 26.68 7.91 -7.11
N VAL A 414 25.65 8.06 -6.27
CA VAL A 414 25.56 9.18 -5.31
C VAL A 414 26.68 9.11 -4.28
N SER A 415 27.02 7.93 -3.77
CA SER A 415 28.07 7.73 -2.78
C SER A 415 29.47 8.01 -3.33
N LEU A 416 29.72 7.79 -4.63
CA LEU A 416 31.05 8.00 -5.22
C LEU A 416 31.19 9.29 -6.04
N THR A 417 30.10 10.07 -6.22
CA THR A 417 30.18 11.34 -6.95
C THR A 417 29.70 12.52 -6.12
N LEU A 418 28.46 12.48 -5.64
CA LEU A 418 27.87 13.58 -4.87
C LEU A 418 28.49 13.69 -3.47
N LEU A 419 28.60 12.59 -2.74
CA LEU A 419 29.13 12.59 -1.37
C LEU A 419 30.55 13.13 -1.27
N PRO A 420 31.52 12.70 -2.10
CA PRO A 420 32.86 13.28 -2.11
C PRO A 420 32.89 14.79 -2.36
N ASN A 421 32.10 15.25 -3.32
CA ASN A 421 32.00 16.67 -3.66
C ASN A 421 31.47 17.49 -2.48
N LEU A 422 30.46 16.96 -1.76
CA LEU A 422 29.94 17.63 -0.57
C LEU A 422 30.98 17.68 0.57
N LEU A 423 31.70 16.56 0.81
CA LEU A 423 32.76 16.52 1.83
C LEU A 423 33.85 17.53 1.58
N VAL A 424 34.29 17.73 0.33
CA VAL A 424 35.27 18.70 -0.07
C VAL A 424 34.71 20.12 0.01
N LYS A 425 33.54 20.37 -0.58
CA LYS A 425 32.89 21.70 -0.62
C LYS A 425 32.66 22.26 0.77
N PHE A 426 32.25 21.44 1.71
CA PHE A 426 32.00 21.85 3.09
C PHE A 426 33.22 21.71 4.02
N LYS A 427 34.42 21.43 3.48
CA LYS A 427 35.68 21.31 4.22
C LYS A 427 35.55 20.43 5.46
N VAL A 428 35.07 19.20 5.26
CA VAL A 428 34.84 18.24 6.35
C VAL A 428 36.19 17.60 6.71
N PHE A 429 36.54 17.60 8.01
CA PHE A 429 37.82 17.11 8.56
C PHE A 429 39.06 17.93 8.16
N GLN A 430 38.87 19.14 7.68
CA GLN A 430 39.95 20.10 7.38
C GLN A 430 40.14 21.09 8.52
#